data_9b53efe01fd02291eb89573bd8b5796d
#
_entry.id   9b53efe01fd02291eb89573bd8b5796d
#
_cell.length_a   1.000
_cell.length_b   1.000
_cell.length_c   1.000
_cell.angle_alpha   90.00
_cell.angle_beta   90.00
_cell.angle_gamma   90.00
#
_symmetry.space_group_name_H-M   'P 1'
#
loop_
_entity.id
_entity.type
_entity.pdbx_description
1 polymer ?
#
loop_
_entity_poly.entity_id
_entity_poly.type
_entity_poly.pdbx_seq_one_letter_code
_entity_poly.pdbx_strand_id
1 'polypeptide(L)'
;MTKETRLPTPGEIKELVSFLPRLYAQGFNPIKKWEGGNKNAEGIIHMPWPVYDTLVEEFIRVASGEWWLDFDYHPEEAYEMLKNEEAIKSADLAKIKMMLTFIVRGERFSDGYWGSMIEGGYVRRLLERLEQLANE
;
A
#
# COMPACT_ATOMS: atom_id res chain seq x y z
N MET A 1 2.80 20.29 19.67
CA MET A 1 1.57 20.51 18.90
C MET A 1 1.30 19.29 18.06
N THR A 2 0.18 18.63 18.32
CA THR A 2 -0.22 17.45 17.55
C THR A 2 -0.70 17.89 16.16
N LYS A 3 -0.19 17.25 15.14
CA LYS A 3 -0.61 17.51 13.78
C LYS A 3 -1.97 16.84 13.59
N GLU A 4 -2.98 17.60 13.32
CA GLU A 4 -4.31 17.06 13.07
C GLU A 4 -4.30 16.30 11.74
N THR A 5 -4.77 15.05 11.78
CA THR A 5 -4.86 14.21 10.58
C THR A 5 -6.19 14.50 9.90
N ARG A 6 -6.13 15.09 8.73
CA ARG A 6 -7.31 15.36 7.92
C ARG A 6 -7.78 14.07 7.26
N LEU A 7 -9.08 13.84 7.23
CA LEU A 7 -9.64 12.74 6.46
C LEU A 7 -9.69 13.12 4.97
N PRO A 8 -9.48 12.15 4.08
CA PRO A 8 -9.58 12.43 2.64
C PRO A 8 -11.00 12.80 2.22
N THR A 9 -11.07 13.66 1.22
CA THR A 9 -12.33 14.06 0.60
C THR A 9 -12.85 12.94 -0.32
N PRO A 10 -14.14 12.97 -0.71
CA PRO A 10 -14.66 11.98 -1.68
C PRO A 10 -13.85 11.94 -2.97
N GLY A 11 -13.38 13.08 -3.47
CA GLY A 11 -12.53 13.11 -4.68
C GLY A 11 -11.21 12.41 -4.48
N GLU A 12 -10.60 12.57 -3.32
CA GLU A 12 -9.35 11.90 -2.98
C GLU A 12 -9.54 10.39 -2.80
N ILE A 13 -10.67 9.97 -2.26
CA ILE A 13 -11.02 8.55 -2.16
C ILE A 13 -11.15 7.96 -3.56
N LYS A 14 -11.86 8.64 -4.46
CA LYS A 14 -12.03 8.18 -5.84
C LYS A 14 -10.70 8.08 -6.58
N GLU A 15 -9.79 9.01 -6.34
CA GLU A 15 -8.46 8.97 -6.94
C GLU A 15 -7.73 7.69 -6.52
N LEU A 16 -7.73 7.37 -5.24
CA LEU A 16 -7.05 6.16 -4.76
C LEU A 16 -7.74 4.89 -5.28
N VAL A 17 -9.07 4.85 -5.23
CA VAL A 17 -9.85 3.72 -5.73
C VAL A 17 -9.65 3.48 -7.23
N SER A 18 -9.32 4.52 -7.99
CA SER A 18 -9.08 4.40 -9.42
C SER A 18 -7.92 3.46 -9.76
N PHE A 19 -7.03 3.19 -8.80
CA PHE A 19 -5.94 2.24 -9.00
C PHE A 19 -6.41 0.79 -8.96
N LEU A 20 -7.59 0.52 -8.40
CA LEU A 20 -8.08 -0.85 -8.22
C LEU A 20 -8.11 -1.67 -9.52
N PRO A 21 -8.81 -1.22 -10.59
CA PRO A 21 -8.83 -2.02 -11.82
C PRO A 21 -7.48 -2.08 -12.52
N ARG A 22 -6.63 -1.09 -12.33
CA ARG A 22 -5.32 -1.05 -12.98
C ARG A 22 -4.32 -1.98 -12.29
N LEU A 23 -4.27 -1.95 -10.96
CA LEU A 23 -3.37 -2.82 -10.19
C LEU A 23 -3.74 -4.29 -10.30
N TYR A 24 -5.01 -4.58 -10.56
CA TYR A 24 -5.51 -5.96 -10.66
C TYR A 24 -5.94 -6.33 -12.08
N ALA A 25 -5.42 -5.60 -13.07
CA ALA A 25 -5.63 -5.94 -14.47
C ALA A 25 -4.94 -7.29 -14.78
N GLN A 26 -5.55 -8.06 -15.65
CA GLN A 26 -5.00 -9.36 -16.05
C GLN A 26 -3.58 -9.19 -16.61
N GLY A 27 -2.65 -9.95 -16.06
CA GLY A 27 -1.25 -9.92 -16.51
C GLY A 27 -0.40 -8.83 -15.89
N PHE A 28 -0.96 -8.02 -15.00
CA PHE A 28 -0.17 -6.97 -14.33
C PHE A 28 0.71 -7.59 -13.24
N ASN A 29 1.99 -7.23 -13.25
CA ASN A 29 2.97 -7.64 -12.24
C ASN A 29 3.48 -6.40 -11.52
N PRO A 30 3.28 -6.28 -10.19
CA PRO A 30 3.75 -5.10 -9.44
C PRO A 30 5.26 -4.93 -9.47
N ILE A 31 6.00 -6.02 -9.40
CA ILE A 31 7.46 -5.98 -9.49
C ILE A 31 7.87 -6.37 -10.90
N LYS A 32 8.49 -5.42 -11.63
CA LYS A 32 8.97 -5.66 -12.99
C LYS A 32 10.12 -6.64 -13.02
N LYS A 33 11.05 -6.48 -12.09
CA LYS A 33 12.27 -7.29 -12.01
C LYS A 33 12.94 -7.07 -10.67
N TRP A 34 13.85 -7.96 -10.35
CA TRP A 34 14.75 -7.79 -9.21
C TRP A 34 16.13 -7.44 -9.75
N GLU A 35 16.74 -6.39 -9.22
CA GLU A 35 18.12 -6.00 -9.52
C GLU A 35 19.02 -6.50 -8.40
N GLY A 36 20.32 -6.61 -8.69
CA GLY A 36 21.29 -7.06 -7.70
C GLY A 36 21.30 -8.58 -7.55
N GLY A 37 21.99 -9.05 -6.51
CA GLY A 37 22.13 -10.48 -6.26
C GLY A 37 23.21 -11.15 -7.10
N ASN A 38 23.78 -10.46 -8.07
CA ASN A 38 24.85 -10.98 -8.91
C ASN A 38 26.21 -10.48 -8.44
N LYS A 39 27.22 -11.33 -8.56
CA LYS A 39 28.59 -11.01 -8.22
C LYS A 39 29.16 -10.06 -9.30
N ASN A 40 29.67 -8.90 -8.89
CA ASN A 40 30.29 -7.98 -9.83
C ASN A 40 31.74 -8.40 -10.16
N ALA A 41 32.44 -7.63 -11.01
CA ALA A 41 33.79 -7.94 -11.44
C ALA A 41 34.80 -7.99 -10.28
N GLU A 42 34.50 -7.30 -9.17
CA GLU A 42 35.36 -7.26 -7.98
C GLU A 42 35.01 -8.33 -6.95
N GLY A 43 34.01 -9.17 -7.25
CA GLY A 43 33.59 -10.23 -6.36
C GLY A 43 32.57 -9.79 -5.29
N ILE A 44 32.07 -8.59 -5.38
CA ILE A 44 31.08 -8.05 -4.43
C ILE A 44 29.68 -8.46 -4.87
N ILE A 45 28.90 -9.00 -3.93
CA ILE A 45 27.50 -9.36 -4.16
C ILE A 45 26.63 -8.30 -3.50
N HIS A 46 25.77 -7.64 -4.28
CA HIS A 46 24.78 -6.70 -3.76
C HIS A 46 23.50 -7.46 -3.45
N MET A 47 22.85 -7.12 -2.33
CA MET A 47 21.55 -7.69 -1.99
C MET A 47 20.55 -7.33 -3.09
N PRO A 48 19.68 -8.27 -3.49
CA PRO A 48 18.66 -7.96 -4.51
C PRO A 48 17.66 -6.94 -3.99
N TRP A 49 17.18 -6.08 -4.89
CA TRP A 49 16.12 -5.13 -4.58
C TRP A 49 15.07 -5.13 -5.71
N PRO A 50 13.79 -4.87 -5.39
CA PRO A 50 12.75 -4.87 -6.41
C PRO A 50 12.75 -3.59 -7.22
N VAL A 51 12.44 -3.72 -8.51
CA VAL A 51 12.14 -2.59 -9.38
C VAL A 51 10.65 -2.66 -9.66
N TYR A 52 9.89 -1.74 -9.09
CA TYR A 52 8.44 -1.72 -9.21
C TYR A 52 8.00 -1.15 -10.56
N ASP A 53 6.83 -1.60 -11.02
CA ASP A 53 6.15 -0.96 -12.12
C ASP A 53 5.80 0.47 -11.72
N THR A 54 5.85 1.41 -12.68
CA THR A 54 5.56 2.81 -12.43
C THR A 54 4.17 3.02 -11.83
N LEU A 55 3.21 2.15 -12.16
CA LEU A 55 1.87 2.21 -11.60
C LEU A 55 1.89 2.00 -10.09
N VAL A 56 2.72 1.08 -9.59
CA VAL A 56 2.87 0.86 -8.15
C VAL A 56 3.46 2.10 -7.49
N GLU A 57 4.49 2.70 -8.12
CA GLU A 57 5.10 3.91 -7.59
C GLU A 57 4.09 5.06 -7.53
N GLU A 58 3.25 5.20 -8.54
CA GLU A 58 2.19 6.21 -8.53
C GLU A 58 1.18 5.95 -7.42
N PHE A 59 0.76 4.70 -7.26
CA PHE A 59 -0.16 4.32 -6.19
C PHE A 59 0.41 4.67 -4.82
N ILE A 60 1.65 4.29 -4.56
CA ILE A 60 2.31 4.58 -3.28
C ILE A 60 2.46 6.09 -3.08
N ARG A 61 2.77 6.84 -4.14
CA ARG A 61 2.87 8.29 -4.05
C ARG A 61 1.55 8.92 -3.60
N VAL A 62 0.44 8.48 -4.20
CA VAL A 62 -0.89 8.97 -3.81
C VAL A 62 -1.25 8.54 -2.38
N ALA A 63 -1.00 7.27 -2.06
CA ALA A 63 -1.28 6.72 -0.72
C ALA A 63 -0.38 7.32 0.36
N SER A 64 0.69 8.00 -0.02
CA SER A 64 1.60 8.68 0.89
C SER A 64 1.24 10.14 1.09
N GLY A 65 0.15 10.59 0.49
CA GLY A 65 -0.33 11.96 0.66
C GLY A 65 -0.68 12.24 2.12
N GLU A 66 -0.60 13.50 2.50
CA GLU A 66 -0.83 13.95 3.88
C GLU A 66 -2.16 13.46 4.45
N TRP A 67 -3.19 13.43 3.62
CA TRP A 67 -4.53 13.01 4.04
C TRP A 67 -4.69 11.48 4.13
N TRP A 68 -3.76 10.70 3.58
CA TRP A 68 -3.78 9.24 3.69
C TRP A 68 -2.90 8.70 4.80
N LEU A 69 -1.83 9.42 5.16
CA LEU A 69 -0.93 8.97 6.21
C LEU A 69 -1.52 9.25 7.59
N ASP A 70 -1.40 8.27 8.47
CA ASP A 70 -1.76 8.40 9.88
C ASP A 70 -0.45 8.42 10.67
N PHE A 71 -0.08 9.60 11.14
CA PHE A 71 1.19 9.78 11.86
C PHE A 71 1.17 9.14 13.25
N ASP A 72 -0.02 8.85 13.77
CA ASP A 72 -0.20 8.24 15.09
C ASP A 72 -0.69 6.78 14.99
N TYR A 73 -0.46 6.13 13.83
CA TYR A 73 -0.93 4.77 13.65
C TYR A 73 -0.28 3.78 14.61
N HIS A 74 -1.01 2.72 14.93
CA HIS A 74 -0.53 1.64 15.77
C HIS A 74 -0.17 0.44 14.89
N PRO A 75 1.13 0.19 14.65
CA PRO A 75 1.55 -0.86 13.70
C PRO A 75 1.01 -2.25 14.02
N GLU A 76 0.99 -2.62 15.32
CA GLU A 76 0.50 -3.93 15.72
C GLU A 76 -0.99 -4.10 15.42
N GLU A 77 -1.78 -3.06 15.71
CA GLU A 77 -3.21 -3.08 15.43
C GLU A 77 -3.48 -3.13 13.93
N ALA A 78 -2.73 -2.34 13.15
CA ALA A 78 -2.86 -2.33 11.69
C ALA A 78 -2.54 -3.70 11.11
N TYR A 79 -1.49 -4.34 11.60
CA TYR A 79 -1.09 -5.68 11.15
C TYR A 79 -2.17 -6.72 11.44
N GLU A 80 -2.74 -6.69 12.64
CA GLU A 80 -3.80 -7.63 13.01
C GLU A 80 -5.07 -7.42 12.17
N MET A 81 -5.43 -6.16 11.88
CA MET A 81 -6.57 -5.86 11.03
C MET A 81 -6.35 -6.34 9.60
N LEU A 82 -5.14 -6.18 9.06
CA LEU A 82 -4.83 -6.61 7.70
C LEU A 82 -4.98 -8.13 7.53
N LYS A 83 -4.72 -8.90 8.59
CA LYS A 83 -4.87 -10.35 8.55
C LYS A 83 -6.32 -10.81 8.67
N ASN A 84 -7.23 -9.92 9.00
CA ASN A 84 -8.63 -10.25 9.27
C ASN A 84 -9.53 -9.61 8.22
N GLU A 85 -10.04 -10.42 7.29
CA GLU A 85 -10.90 -9.92 6.21
C GLU A 85 -12.15 -9.22 6.73
N GLU A 86 -12.74 -9.72 7.82
CA GLU A 86 -13.94 -9.10 8.39
C GLU A 86 -13.63 -7.73 8.97
N ALA A 87 -12.44 -7.56 9.56
CA ALA A 87 -12.01 -6.26 10.07
C ALA A 87 -11.89 -5.24 8.93
N ILE A 88 -11.38 -5.66 7.78
CA ILE A 88 -11.27 -4.78 6.62
C ILE A 88 -12.66 -4.43 6.08
N LYS A 89 -13.54 -5.41 5.96
CA LYS A 89 -14.91 -5.20 5.45
C LYS A 89 -15.72 -4.25 6.29
N SER A 90 -15.44 -4.15 7.58
CA SER A 90 -16.16 -3.28 8.51
C SER A 90 -15.37 -2.04 8.91
N ALA A 91 -14.18 -1.84 8.33
CA ALA A 91 -13.32 -0.73 8.71
C ALA A 91 -13.91 0.62 8.28
N ASP A 92 -13.78 1.60 9.16
CA ASP A 92 -14.08 2.98 8.81
C ASP A 92 -12.86 3.61 8.14
N LEU A 93 -13.01 4.86 7.70
CA LEU A 93 -11.96 5.56 6.98
C LEU A 93 -10.67 5.70 7.80
N ALA A 94 -10.80 5.95 9.11
CA ALA A 94 -9.63 6.09 9.98
C ALA A 94 -8.83 4.77 10.05
N LYS A 95 -9.53 3.65 10.14
CA LYS A 95 -8.88 2.33 10.16
C LYS A 95 -8.22 1.99 8.83
N ILE A 96 -8.86 2.37 7.72
CA ILE A 96 -8.26 2.20 6.39
C ILE A 96 -6.96 2.99 6.28
N LYS A 97 -6.95 4.25 6.75
CA LYS A 97 -5.74 5.08 6.75
C LYS A 97 -4.62 4.41 7.54
N MET A 98 -4.95 3.85 8.70
CA MET A 98 -3.96 3.17 9.53
C MET A 98 -3.34 1.97 8.80
N MET A 99 -4.16 1.16 8.16
CA MET A 99 -3.68 0.00 7.40
C MET A 99 -2.86 0.41 6.18
N LEU A 100 -3.29 1.45 5.46
CA LEU A 100 -2.53 1.98 4.32
C LEU A 100 -1.16 2.50 4.76
N THR A 101 -1.11 3.20 5.88
CA THR A 101 0.16 3.71 6.43
C THR A 101 1.11 2.57 6.74
N PHE A 102 0.60 1.49 7.32
CA PHE A 102 1.38 0.30 7.60
C PHE A 102 1.98 -0.27 6.31
N ILE A 103 1.18 -0.39 5.26
CA ILE A 103 1.64 -0.92 3.97
C ILE A 103 2.70 0.00 3.35
N VAL A 104 2.42 1.30 3.29
CA VAL A 104 3.35 2.28 2.69
C VAL A 104 4.72 2.24 3.37
N ARG A 105 4.74 2.12 4.68
CA ARG A 105 5.99 2.09 5.45
C ARG A 105 6.67 0.74 5.46
N GLY A 106 5.97 -0.33 5.10
CA GLY A 106 6.49 -1.69 5.20
C GLY A 106 7.70 -1.97 4.34
N GLU A 107 7.84 -1.28 3.21
CA GLU A 107 8.98 -1.49 2.31
C GLU A 107 10.31 -1.15 2.98
N ARG A 108 10.32 -0.26 3.96
CA ARG A 108 11.54 0.09 4.73
C ARG A 108 12.12 -1.09 5.47
N PHE A 109 11.28 -2.06 5.80
CA PHE A 109 11.64 -3.19 6.63
C PHE A 109 11.74 -4.50 5.85
N SER A 110 11.18 -4.54 4.64
CA SER A 110 11.14 -5.76 3.84
C SER A 110 11.01 -5.40 2.37
N ASP A 111 12.10 -5.61 1.61
CA ASP A 111 12.09 -5.37 0.16
C ASP A 111 11.03 -6.25 -0.51
N GLY A 112 10.23 -5.64 -1.38
CA GLY A 112 9.15 -6.34 -2.05
C GLY A 112 7.84 -6.37 -1.28
N TYR A 113 7.77 -5.68 -0.14
CA TYR A 113 6.58 -5.70 0.71
C TYR A 113 5.35 -5.15 -0.02
N TRP A 114 5.50 -4.04 -0.76
CA TRP A 114 4.38 -3.48 -1.53
C TRP A 114 3.85 -4.50 -2.53
N GLY A 115 4.75 -5.18 -3.23
CA GLY A 115 4.36 -6.22 -4.19
C GLY A 115 3.58 -7.33 -3.52
N SER A 116 4.05 -7.78 -2.36
CA SER A 116 3.38 -8.83 -1.59
C SER A 116 1.99 -8.41 -1.15
N MET A 117 1.84 -7.14 -0.74
CA MET A 117 0.54 -6.63 -0.30
C MET A 117 -0.45 -6.50 -1.46
N ILE A 118 0.04 -6.17 -2.64
CA ILE A 118 -0.80 -6.11 -3.84
C ILE A 118 -1.17 -7.53 -4.29
N GLU A 119 -0.20 -8.41 -4.48
CA GLU A 119 -0.42 -9.77 -4.95
C GLU A 119 -1.26 -10.61 -3.98
N GLY A 120 -1.08 -10.39 -2.69
CA GLY A 120 -1.84 -11.11 -1.67
C GLY A 120 -3.28 -10.65 -1.51
N GLY A 121 -3.68 -9.61 -2.22
CA GLY A 121 -5.06 -9.11 -2.18
C GLY A 121 -5.36 -8.14 -1.05
N TYR A 122 -4.37 -7.77 -0.25
CA TYR A 122 -4.59 -6.84 0.88
C TYR A 122 -4.96 -5.45 0.38
N VAL A 123 -4.21 -4.94 -0.60
CA VAL A 123 -4.50 -3.63 -1.21
C VAL A 123 -5.87 -3.67 -1.87
N ARG A 124 -6.19 -4.76 -2.56
CA ARG A 124 -7.50 -4.94 -3.21
C ARG A 124 -8.64 -4.79 -2.22
N ARG A 125 -8.56 -5.50 -1.10
CA ARG A 125 -9.61 -5.44 -0.07
C ARG A 125 -9.78 -4.05 0.50
N LEU A 126 -8.67 -3.34 0.73
CA LEU A 126 -8.72 -1.97 1.22
C LEU A 126 -9.39 -1.03 0.22
N LEU A 127 -9.02 -1.13 -1.06
CA LEU A 127 -9.61 -0.28 -2.11
C LEU A 127 -11.09 -0.62 -2.35
N GLU A 128 -11.48 -1.89 -2.28
CA GLU A 128 -12.87 -2.29 -2.38
C GLU A 128 -13.70 -1.71 -1.23
N ARG A 129 -13.15 -1.73 -0.01
CA ARG A 129 -13.82 -1.14 1.14
C ARG A 129 -13.96 0.38 0.99
N LEU A 130 -12.92 1.05 0.50
CA LEU A 130 -12.97 2.49 0.22
C LEU A 130 -14.05 2.82 -0.80
N GLU A 131 -14.18 1.99 -1.83
CA GLU A 131 -15.23 2.17 -2.83
C GLU A 131 -16.62 2.09 -2.21
N GLN A 132 -16.83 1.12 -1.31
CA GLN A 132 -18.09 1.00 -0.57
C GLN A 132 -18.35 2.26 0.27
N LEU A 133 -17.35 2.73 0.98
CA LEU A 133 -17.48 3.94 1.81
C LEU A 133 -17.80 5.17 0.98
N ALA A 134 -17.25 5.28 -0.21
CA ALA A 134 -17.50 6.40 -1.10
C ALA A 134 -18.92 6.40 -1.65
N ASN A 135 -19.57 5.23 -1.69
CA ASN A 135 -20.93 5.07 -2.21
C ASN A 135 -22.01 5.10 -1.12
N GLU A 136 -21.62 5.28 0.13
CA GLU A 136 -22.56 5.42 1.24
C GLU A 136 -23.11 6.83 1.36
#